data_b120ebed267c68a03434ad2224958313
#
_entry.id   b120ebed267c68a03434ad2224958313
#
_cell.length_a   1.000
_cell.length_b   1.000
_cell.length_c   1.000
_cell.angle_alpha   90.00
_cell.angle_beta   90.00
_cell.angle_gamma   90.00
#
_symmetry.space_group_name_H-M   'P 1'
#
loop_
_entity.id
_entity.type
_entity.pdbx_description
1 polymer ?
#
loop_
_entity_poly.entity_id
_entity_poly.type
_entity_poly.pdbx_seq_one_letter_code
_entity_poly.pdbx_strand_id
1 'polypeptide(L)'
;MNNANVPRSFDGSLAKMVKGGLPLSGSEETFTNFVYGGERWGKRNNNCYGFAIDYFKASENRKLQPGELSKTLTPHDDLTDPKVLKERTIADLDTKTNGGYVASPCIKCKKNYYKVMAFVDKGKDYHWYRQMGDVLIESDGQKNINSLAKNIGVDKNQLNSPTNRPAKGEPILIKAAGLWSHKRGLSELTVLDASGKFIKDPRDANRTYGNINYSTYVGTFCVNKDFGKGKSFACN
;
A
#
# COMPACT_ATOMS: atom_id res chain seq x y z
N MET A 1 -9.76 25.58 5.15
CA MET A 1 -9.64 24.80 3.90
C MET A 1 -10.64 23.67 3.98
N ASN A 2 -11.64 23.66 3.09
CA ASN A 2 -12.73 22.68 3.14
C ASN A 2 -12.16 21.28 2.84
N ASN A 3 -12.33 20.36 3.80
CA ASN A 3 -12.09 18.94 3.58
C ASN A 3 -12.99 18.45 2.45
N ALA A 4 -12.45 18.42 1.24
CA ALA A 4 -13.13 17.76 0.14
C ALA A 4 -13.38 16.30 0.57
N ASN A 5 -14.63 15.84 0.47
CA ASN A 5 -15.04 14.48 0.72
C ASN A 5 -14.27 13.54 -0.23
N VAL A 6 -13.11 13.05 0.21
CA VAL A 6 -12.37 12.03 -0.50
C VAL A 6 -13.12 10.71 -0.29
N PRO A 7 -13.57 10.02 -1.34
CA PRO A 7 -14.23 8.74 -1.18
C PRO A 7 -13.35 7.76 -0.41
N ARG A 8 -13.86 7.18 0.67
CA ARG A 8 -13.10 6.24 1.52
C ARG A 8 -13.03 4.82 0.98
N SER A 9 -13.76 4.53 -0.09
CA SER A 9 -13.78 3.20 -0.72
C SER A 9 -13.94 3.31 -2.22
N PHE A 10 -13.31 2.39 -2.93
CA PHE A 10 -13.36 2.28 -4.38
C PHE A 10 -14.46 1.29 -4.80
N ASP A 11 -15.35 1.70 -5.72
CA ASP A 11 -16.26 0.80 -6.41
C ASP A 11 -15.59 0.28 -7.69
N GLY A 12 -15.07 -0.96 -7.62
CA GLY A 12 -14.28 -1.59 -8.68
C GLY A 12 -15.05 -2.04 -9.92
N SER A 13 -16.32 -1.66 -10.07
CA SER A 13 -17.19 -2.27 -11.07
C SER A 13 -16.94 -1.81 -12.50
N LEU A 14 -16.24 -0.70 -12.75
CA LEU A 14 -16.17 -0.08 -14.09
C LEU A 14 -14.79 0.40 -14.54
N ALA A 15 -13.73 0.24 -13.75
CA ALA A 15 -12.48 0.89 -14.06
C ALA A 15 -11.49 -0.04 -14.76
N LYS A 16 -10.96 0.42 -15.89
CA LYS A 16 -9.80 -0.17 -16.54
C LYS A 16 -8.58 0.06 -15.65
N MET A 17 -8.00 -1.02 -15.14
CA MET A 17 -6.74 -0.98 -14.41
C MET A 17 -5.62 -0.33 -15.24
N VAL A 18 -4.60 0.20 -14.57
CA VAL A 18 -3.36 0.61 -15.22
C VAL A 18 -2.81 -0.53 -16.07
N LYS A 19 -2.34 -0.23 -17.28
CA LYS A 19 -1.74 -1.23 -18.17
C LYS A 19 -0.54 -1.89 -17.47
N GLY A 20 -0.59 -3.21 -17.33
CA GLY A 20 0.42 -4.00 -16.59
C GLY A 20 0.16 -4.06 -15.07
N GLY A 21 -0.95 -3.52 -14.58
CA GLY A 21 -1.34 -3.63 -13.17
C GLY A 21 -1.98 -4.97 -12.83
N LEU A 22 -2.12 -5.23 -11.54
CA LEU A 22 -2.71 -6.45 -10.99
C LEU A 22 -4.19 -6.25 -10.63
N PRO A 23 -5.01 -7.34 -10.65
CA PRO A 23 -6.45 -7.23 -10.46
C PRO A 23 -6.82 -6.61 -9.12
N LEU A 24 -7.76 -5.66 -9.15
CA LEU A 24 -8.37 -5.05 -7.99
C LEU A 24 -9.55 -5.88 -7.47
N SER A 25 -9.74 -5.91 -6.15
CA SER A 25 -10.90 -6.53 -5.51
C SER A 25 -12.14 -5.63 -5.55
N GLY A 26 -11.90 -4.32 -5.60
CA GLY A 26 -12.88 -3.27 -5.35
C GLY A 26 -13.04 -2.90 -3.87
N SER A 27 -12.09 -3.35 -3.04
CA SER A 27 -12.07 -3.05 -1.59
C SER A 27 -10.81 -2.31 -1.17
N GLU A 28 -9.98 -1.95 -2.13
CA GLU A 28 -8.76 -1.18 -1.92
C GLU A 28 -9.12 0.24 -1.49
N GLU A 29 -8.35 0.79 -0.56
CA GLU A 29 -8.50 2.16 -0.12
C GLU A 29 -7.92 3.15 -1.15
N THR A 30 -8.37 4.40 -1.07
CA THR A 30 -7.78 5.50 -1.81
C THR A 30 -6.46 5.90 -1.17
N PHE A 31 -5.39 5.94 -1.97
CA PHE A 31 -4.12 6.52 -1.54
C PHE A 31 -4.20 8.04 -1.56
N THR A 32 -3.75 8.66 -0.47
CA THR A 32 -3.55 10.11 -0.41
C THR A 32 -2.36 10.40 0.50
N ASN A 33 -1.38 11.12 0.00
CA ASN A 33 -0.24 11.56 0.79
C ASN A 33 -0.56 12.75 1.71
N PHE A 34 -1.67 13.48 1.46
CA PHE A 34 -2.08 14.64 2.23
C PHE A 34 -2.75 14.32 3.56
N VAL A 35 -3.59 13.27 3.57
CA VAL A 35 -4.44 12.94 4.71
C VAL A 35 -3.77 11.91 5.63
N TYR A 36 -2.99 11.00 5.06
CA TYR A 36 -2.37 9.91 5.82
C TYR A 36 -0.92 10.20 6.24
N GLY A 37 -0.29 11.21 5.65
CA GLY A 37 1.08 11.60 6.02
C GLY A 37 1.20 12.22 7.41
N GLY A 38 0.10 12.79 7.96
CA GLY A 38 0.14 13.58 9.18
C GLY A 38 0.04 12.77 10.47
N GLU A 39 -1.01 11.97 10.64
CA GLU A 39 -1.36 11.40 11.95
C GLU A 39 -1.25 9.87 12.02
N ARG A 40 -1.88 9.14 11.10
CA ARG A 40 -1.96 7.67 11.17
C ARG A 40 -0.71 6.98 10.63
N TRP A 41 -0.14 7.47 9.54
CA TRP A 41 0.98 6.87 8.83
C TRP A 41 2.24 7.73 8.85
N GLY A 42 2.27 8.70 9.76
CA GLY A 42 3.38 9.64 9.93
C GLY A 42 4.75 8.97 10.14
N LYS A 43 5.79 9.78 10.00
CA LYS A 43 7.18 9.34 9.86
C LYS A 43 7.71 8.43 10.97
N ARG A 44 7.15 8.48 12.19
CA ARG A 44 7.79 7.87 13.38
C ARG A 44 7.12 6.61 13.91
N ASN A 45 5.81 6.43 13.74
CA ASN A 45 5.04 5.48 14.55
C ASN A 45 4.60 4.21 13.81
N ASN A 46 5.00 4.03 12.55
CA ASN A 46 4.64 2.85 11.80
C ASN A 46 5.70 2.47 10.76
N ASN A 47 5.74 1.17 10.41
CA ASN A 47 6.62 0.63 9.40
C ASN A 47 5.86 0.14 8.17
N CYS A 48 6.57 -0.45 7.22
CA CYS A 48 6.01 -1.02 6.00
C CYS A 48 4.99 -2.13 6.28
N TYR A 49 5.23 -2.98 7.30
CA TYR A 49 4.33 -4.08 7.66
C TYR A 49 3.02 -3.57 8.26
N GLY A 50 3.10 -2.73 9.29
CA GLY A 50 1.90 -2.13 9.89
C GLY A 50 1.05 -1.38 8.86
N PHE A 51 1.68 -0.64 7.94
CA PHE A 51 1.00 0.00 6.82
C PHE A 51 0.33 -1.03 5.90
N ALA A 52 1.04 -2.08 5.52
CA ALA A 52 0.52 -3.10 4.61
C ALA A 52 -0.74 -3.77 5.13
N ILE A 53 -0.80 -4.11 6.43
CA ILE A 53 -1.95 -4.79 7.05
C ILE A 53 -2.95 -3.83 7.71
N ASP A 54 -2.79 -2.53 7.51
CA ASP A 54 -3.62 -1.46 8.09
C ASP A 54 -3.70 -1.49 9.63
N TYR A 55 -2.62 -1.88 10.29
CA TYR A 55 -2.54 -1.96 11.74
C TYR A 55 -1.79 -0.78 12.33
N PHE A 56 -2.50 0.02 13.11
CA PHE A 56 -1.94 1.19 13.79
C PHE A 56 -2.41 1.24 15.25
N LYS A 57 -1.45 1.30 16.17
CA LYS A 57 -1.70 1.58 17.59
C LYS A 57 -0.95 2.84 17.99
N ALA A 58 -1.67 3.93 18.16
CA ALA A 58 -1.10 5.23 18.56
C ALA A 58 -0.36 5.18 19.91
N SER A 59 -0.76 4.28 20.82
CA SER A 59 -0.17 4.11 22.14
C SER A 59 1.14 3.34 22.15
N GLU A 60 1.47 2.62 21.08
CA GLU A 60 2.70 1.84 20.98
C GLU A 60 3.72 2.59 20.12
N ASN A 61 4.75 3.15 20.75
CA ASN A 61 5.85 3.83 20.05
C ASN A 61 6.84 2.85 19.42
N ARG A 62 6.36 1.72 18.90
CA ARG A 62 7.19 0.69 18.29
C ARG A 62 6.63 0.23 16.94
N LYS A 63 7.52 -0.21 16.08
CA LYS A 63 7.20 -0.77 14.78
C LYS A 63 6.72 -2.21 14.95
N LEU A 64 5.49 -2.49 14.49
CA LEU A 64 4.97 -3.86 14.45
C LEU A 64 5.85 -4.76 13.58
N GLN A 65 6.17 -5.95 14.08
CA GLN A 65 6.90 -6.97 13.33
C GLN A 65 5.97 -8.14 12.96
N PRO A 66 6.18 -8.82 11.82
CA PRO A 66 5.46 -10.04 11.49
C PRO A 66 5.62 -11.10 12.58
N GLY A 67 4.50 -11.69 13.00
CA GLY A 67 4.44 -12.67 14.10
C GLY A 67 4.15 -12.08 15.48
N GLU A 68 4.15 -10.76 15.63
CA GLU A 68 3.85 -10.14 16.93
C GLU A 68 2.36 -10.20 17.31
N LEU A 69 1.46 -10.04 16.34
CA LEU A 69 0.01 -10.12 16.63
C LEU A 69 -0.41 -11.52 17.05
N SER A 70 0.18 -12.53 16.44
CA SER A 70 -0.04 -13.93 16.76
C SER A 70 0.78 -14.43 17.96
N LYS A 71 1.71 -13.61 18.46
CA LYS A 71 2.69 -13.97 19.50
C LYS A 71 3.58 -15.17 19.10
N THR A 72 3.81 -15.32 17.79
CA THR A 72 4.66 -16.41 17.25
C THR A 72 6.08 -15.95 16.95
N LEU A 73 6.32 -14.62 16.92
CA LEU A 73 7.66 -14.07 16.75
C LEU A 73 8.56 -14.45 17.93
N THR A 74 9.74 -14.99 17.63
CA THR A 74 10.75 -15.35 18.61
C THR A 74 12.06 -14.59 18.40
N PRO A 75 12.94 -14.47 19.40
CA PRO A 75 14.26 -13.82 19.24
C PRO A 75 15.17 -14.50 18.21
N HIS A 76 14.88 -15.74 17.83
CA HIS A 76 15.67 -16.52 16.87
C HIS A 76 15.16 -16.41 15.43
N ASP A 77 14.05 -15.71 15.20
CA ASP A 77 13.48 -15.55 13.86
C ASP A 77 14.29 -14.54 13.05
N ASP A 78 14.79 -14.98 11.91
CA ASP A 78 15.32 -14.10 10.88
C ASP A 78 14.19 -13.68 9.93
N LEU A 79 13.62 -12.51 10.16
CA LEU A 79 12.57 -11.95 9.30
C LEU A 79 13.07 -11.56 7.90
N THR A 80 14.36 -11.66 7.62
CA THR A 80 14.92 -11.51 6.27
C THR A 80 14.96 -12.84 5.51
N ASP A 81 14.67 -13.97 6.19
CA ASP A 81 14.40 -15.23 5.52
C ASP A 81 12.97 -15.25 4.94
N PRO A 82 12.79 -15.47 3.63
CA PRO A 82 11.47 -15.42 2.99
C PRO A 82 10.46 -16.42 3.60
N LYS A 83 10.91 -17.58 4.05
CA LYS A 83 10.04 -18.61 4.62
C LYS A 83 9.55 -18.16 6.01
N VAL A 84 10.47 -17.71 6.86
CA VAL A 84 10.13 -17.21 8.20
C VAL A 84 9.20 -16.03 8.12
N LEU A 85 9.52 -15.02 7.28
CA LEU A 85 8.65 -13.86 7.09
C LEU A 85 7.24 -14.24 6.65
N LYS A 86 7.13 -15.19 5.71
CA LYS A 86 5.84 -15.68 5.22
C LYS A 86 5.05 -16.40 6.32
N GLU A 87 5.67 -17.28 7.09
CA GLU A 87 5.04 -18.03 8.18
C GLU A 87 4.53 -17.10 9.29
N ARG A 88 5.33 -16.12 9.71
CA ARG A 88 4.94 -15.14 10.72
C ARG A 88 3.80 -14.25 10.25
N THR A 89 3.80 -13.88 8.97
CA THR A 89 2.69 -13.12 8.37
C THR A 89 1.40 -13.94 8.36
N ILE A 90 1.46 -15.20 7.95
CA ILE A 90 0.29 -16.09 7.95
C ILE A 90 -0.28 -16.19 9.38
N ALA A 91 0.57 -16.44 10.36
CA ALA A 91 0.16 -16.55 11.76
C ALA A 91 -0.55 -15.27 12.24
N ASP A 92 -0.04 -14.07 11.89
CA ASP A 92 -0.71 -12.83 12.24
C ASP A 92 -2.08 -12.67 11.56
N LEU A 93 -2.20 -13.05 10.29
CA LEU A 93 -3.47 -12.98 9.56
C LEU A 93 -4.51 -13.97 10.09
N ASP A 94 -4.07 -15.09 10.70
CA ASP A 94 -4.94 -16.08 11.32
C ASP A 94 -5.44 -15.67 12.73
N THR A 95 -4.88 -14.61 13.35
CA THR A 95 -5.29 -14.17 14.70
C THR A 95 -6.73 -13.67 14.77
N LYS A 96 -7.34 -13.37 13.64
CA LYS A 96 -8.73 -12.93 13.52
C LYS A 96 -9.46 -13.78 12.50
N THR A 97 -10.72 -14.09 12.79
CA THR A 97 -11.60 -14.71 11.79
C THR A 97 -11.60 -13.86 10.51
N ASN A 98 -11.25 -14.47 9.40
CA ASN A 98 -11.13 -13.82 8.10
C ASN A 98 -10.11 -12.67 8.03
N GLY A 99 -9.02 -12.72 8.79
CA GLY A 99 -7.98 -11.67 8.78
C GLY A 99 -7.24 -11.58 7.45
N GLY A 100 -6.93 -12.72 6.84
CA GLY A 100 -6.29 -12.74 5.53
C GLY A 100 -5.97 -14.16 5.05
N TYR A 101 -5.38 -14.24 3.86
CA TYR A 101 -4.95 -15.51 3.27
C TYR A 101 -3.86 -15.30 2.21
N VAL A 102 -3.08 -16.35 1.96
CA VAL A 102 -2.08 -16.36 0.88
C VAL A 102 -2.79 -16.37 -0.47
N ALA A 103 -2.33 -15.57 -1.41
CA ALA A 103 -2.93 -15.44 -2.73
C ALA A 103 -1.89 -15.46 -3.85
N SER A 104 -2.34 -15.73 -5.07
CA SER A 104 -1.54 -15.45 -6.27
C SER A 104 -1.62 -13.96 -6.60
N PRO A 105 -0.51 -13.35 -7.09
CA PRO A 105 -0.52 -11.97 -7.56
C PRO A 105 -1.61 -11.68 -8.60
N CYS A 106 -1.82 -12.61 -9.52
CA CYS A 106 -2.72 -12.46 -10.67
C CYS A 106 -4.18 -12.77 -10.36
N ILE A 107 -4.49 -13.25 -9.14
CA ILE A 107 -5.85 -13.55 -8.72
C ILE A 107 -6.43 -12.37 -7.96
N LYS A 108 -7.67 -12.00 -8.29
CA LYS A 108 -8.45 -10.99 -7.57
C LYS A 108 -8.70 -11.46 -6.13
N CYS A 109 -8.47 -10.61 -5.14
CA CYS A 109 -8.89 -10.91 -3.76
C CYS A 109 -10.42 -10.97 -3.65
N LYS A 110 -10.92 -11.67 -2.65
CA LYS A 110 -12.36 -11.67 -2.31
C LYS A 110 -12.82 -10.25 -1.95
N LYS A 111 -14.13 -10.00 -2.06
CA LYS A 111 -14.74 -8.76 -1.56
C LYS A 111 -14.35 -8.52 -0.09
N ASN A 112 -14.09 -7.30 0.28
CA ASN A 112 -13.59 -6.84 1.58
C ASN A 112 -12.12 -7.19 1.87
N TYR A 113 -11.35 -7.63 0.88
CA TYR A 113 -9.92 -7.87 1.00
C TYR A 113 -9.16 -7.04 -0.03
N TYR A 114 -7.99 -6.57 0.34
CA TYR A 114 -7.04 -5.91 -0.56
C TYR A 114 -5.73 -6.69 -0.59
N LYS A 115 -4.91 -6.43 -1.61
CA LYS A 115 -3.69 -7.17 -1.86
C LYS A 115 -2.47 -6.48 -1.26
N VAL A 116 -1.58 -7.29 -0.65
CA VAL A 116 -0.26 -6.85 -0.19
C VAL A 116 0.81 -7.80 -0.70
N MET A 117 2.03 -7.32 -0.86
CA MET A 117 3.20 -8.11 -1.26
C MET A 117 4.39 -7.84 -0.36
N ALA A 118 5.15 -8.89 -0.08
CA ALA A 118 6.40 -8.81 0.68
C ALA A 118 7.61 -9.21 -0.15
N PHE A 119 8.72 -8.54 0.13
CA PHE A 119 10.04 -8.79 -0.44
C PHE A 119 11.11 -8.70 0.64
N VAL A 120 12.24 -9.36 0.44
CA VAL A 120 13.41 -9.27 1.33
C VAL A 120 14.68 -8.99 0.57
N ASP A 121 15.62 -8.31 1.24
CA ASP A 121 17.06 -8.37 0.99
C ASP A 121 17.62 -9.28 2.08
N LYS A 122 17.92 -10.54 1.71
CA LYS A 122 18.29 -11.59 2.65
C LYS A 122 19.49 -11.18 3.51
N GLY A 123 19.36 -11.34 4.81
CA GLY A 123 20.37 -10.94 5.79
C GLY A 123 20.42 -9.44 6.10
N LYS A 124 19.52 -8.62 5.51
CA LYS A 124 19.53 -7.16 5.73
C LYS A 124 18.19 -6.61 6.19
N ASP A 125 17.12 -6.76 5.37
CA ASP A 125 15.83 -6.13 5.66
C ASP A 125 14.69 -6.78 4.87
N TYR A 126 13.44 -6.45 5.25
CA TYR A 126 12.24 -6.81 4.51
C TYR A 126 11.42 -5.56 4.17
N HIS A 127 10.56 -5.67 3.15
CA HIS A 127 9.70 -4.56 2.71
C HIS A 127 8.35 -5.01 2.22
N TRP A 128 7.34 -4.15 2.45
CA TRP A 128 5.94 -4.42 2.13
C TRP A 128 5.36 -3.36 1.21
N TYR A 129 4.49 -3.82 0.31
CA TYR A 129 3.71 -3.02 -0.62
C TYR A 129 2.23 -3.31 -0.43
N ARG A 130 1.38 -2.30 -0.61
CA ARG A 130 -0.07 -2.39 -0.52
C ARG A 130 -0.69 -1.86 -1.80
N GLN A 131 -1.61 -2.64 -2.41
CA GLN A 131 -2.37 -2.21 -3.58
C GLN A 131 -3.42 -1.19 -3.17
N MET A 132 -3.52 -0.10 -3.94
CA MET A 132 -4.46 0.99 -3.73
C MET A 132 -5.50 0.99 -4.87
N GLY A 133 -6.71 1.45 -4.57
CA GLY A 133 -7.76 1.62 -5.56
C GLY A 133 -7.55 2.91 -6.35
N ASP A 134 -8.10 4.00 -5.85
CA ASP A 134 -7.83 5.33 -6.36
C ASP A 134 -6.52 5.88 -5.79
N VAL A 135 -5.90 6.82 -6.50
CA VAL A 135 -4.68 7.48 -6.04
C VAL A 135 -4.80 8.98 -6.22
N LEU A 136 -4.72 9.73 -5.13
CA LEU A 136 -4.65 11.18 -5.14
C LEU A 136 -3.20 11.63 -5.02
N ILE A 137 -2.71 12.38 -5.99
CA ILE A 137 -1.37 12.95 -6.01
C ILE A 137 -1.42 14.46 -6.17
N GLU A 138 -0.32 15.14 -5.84
CA GLU A 138 -0.11 16.54 -6.21
C GLU A 138 0.54 16.66 -7.57
N SER A 139 0.12 17.64 -8.32
CA SER A 139 0.79 18.06 -9.56
C SER A 139 2.19 18.60 -9.27
N ASP A 140 3.16 18.23 -10.10
CA ASP A 140 4.48 18.86 -10.12
C ASP A 140 4.48 20.23 -10.87
N GLY A 141 3.35 20.60 -11.48
CA GLY A 141 3.19 21.80 -12.29
C GLY A 141 3.82 21.73 -13.67
N GLN A 142 4.48 20.63 -14.02
CA GLN A 142 5.25 20.51 -15.27
C GLN A 142 4.51 19.69 -16.35
N LYS A 143 3.70 18.71 -15.94
CA LYS A 143 3.07 17.78 -16.85
C LYS A 143 1.61 18.11 -17.09
N ASN A 144 1.18 18.04 -18.36
CA ASN A 144 -0.24 18.02 -18.66
C ASN A 144 -0.84 16.64 -18.36
N ILE A 145 -2.16 16.58 -18.22
CA ILE A 145 -2.91 15.37 -17.89
C ILE A 145 -2.67 14.22 -18.88
N ASN A 146 -2.53 14.51 -20.18
CA ASN A 146 -2.28 13.47 -21.18
C ASN A 146 -0.90 12.82 -20.99
N SER A 147 0.12 13.63 -20.71
CA SER A 147 1.48 13.14 -20.44
C SER A 147 1.53 12.33 -19.15
N LEU A 148 0.80 12.76 -18.13
CA LEU A 148 0.68 12.04 -16.87
C LEU A 148 -0.04 10.69 -17.06
N ALA A 149 -1.17 10.68 -17.78
CA ALA A 149 -1.91 9.45 -18.09
C ALA A 149 -1.03 8.44 -18.84
N LYS A 150 -0.27 8.91 -19.83
CA LYS A 150 0.68 8.07 -20.58
C LYS A 150 1.77 7.50 -19.68
N ASN A 151 2.33 8.30 -18.80
CA ASN A 151 3.39 7.90 -17.87
C ASN A 151 2.90 6.83 -16.89
N ILE A 152 1.70 7.02 -16.32
CA ILE A 152 1.07 6.06 -15.42
C ILE A 152 0.58 4.83 -16.22
N GLY A 153 0.17 4.99 -17.48
CA GLY A 153 -0.40 3.94 -18.32
C GLY A 153 -1.89 3.73 -18.06
N VAL A 154 -2.61 4.82 -17.74
CA VAL A 154 -4.08 4.85 -17.57
C VAL A 154 -4.73 5.59 -18.73
N ASP A 155 -6.06 5.41 -18.90
CA ASP A 155 -6.84 6.27 -19.78
C ASP A 155 -6.91 7.69 -19.17
N LYS A 156 -6.82 8.73 -20.01
CA LYS A 156 -6.94 10.11 -19.55
C LYS A 156 -8.24 10.39 -18.78
N ASN A 157 -9.31 9.67 -19.12
CA ASN A 157 -10.60 9.78 -18.43
C ASN A 157 -10.60 9.25 -17.00
N GLN A 158 -9.54 8.52 -16.61
CA GLN A 158 -9.33 8.08 -15.23
C GLN A 158 -8.69 9.18 -14.38
N LEU A 159 -8.14 10.24 -14.99
CA LEU A 159 -7.59 11.39 -14.28
C LEU A 159 -8.65 12.47 -14.12
N ASN A 160 -8.99 12.75 -12.88
CA ASN A 160 -9.82 13.91 -12.53
C ASN A 160 -8.91 15.03 -12.00
N SER A 161 -8.83 16.10 -12.75
CA SER A 161 -8.04 17.28 -12.42
C SER A 161 -8.87 18.53 -12.75
N PRO A 162 -8.71 19.63 -12.00
CA PRO A 162 -9.39 20.90 -12.29
C PRO A 162 -9.10 21.44 -13.67
N THR A 163 -7.91 21.19 -14.20
CA THR A 163 -7.44 21.70 -15.49
C THR A 163 -6.60 20.67 -16.26
N ASN A 164 -6.38 20.91 -17.56
CA ASN A 164 -5.47 20.08 -18.38
C ASN A 164 -3.98 20.27 -18.02
N ARG A 165 -3.64 21.35 -17.35
CA ARG A 165 -2.28 21.66 -16.84
C ARG A 165 -2.42 22.16 -15.41
N PRO A 166 -2.57 21.24 -14.45
CA PRO A 166 -2.72 21.61 -13.06
C PRO A 166 -1.44 22.29 -12.56
N ALA A 167 -1.61 23.37 -11.81
CA ALA A 167 -0.50 24.06 -11.17
C ALA A 167 0.19 23.15 -10.14
N LYS A 168 1.41 23.51 -9.76
CA LYS A 168 2.13 22.79 -8.71
C LYS A 168 1.32 22.75 -7.41
N GLY A 169 1.15 21.56 -6.84
CA GLY A 169 0.37 21.34 -5.62
C GLY A 169 -1.12 21.13 -5.84
N GLU A 170 -1.65 21.33 -7.07
CA GLU A 170 -3.06 21.01 -7.34
C GLU A 170 -3.31 19.49 -7.29
N PRO A 171 -4.43 19.05 -6.69
CA PRO A 171 -4.74 17.65 -6.55
C PRO A 171 -5.17 17.02 -7.88
N ILE A 172 -4.66 15.83 -8.16
CA ILE A 172 -5.04 14.99 -9.30
C ILE A 172 -5.49 13.64 -8.75
N LEU A 173 -6.77 13.29 -8.97
CA LEU A 173 -7.29 12.00 -8.61
C LEU A 173 -7.18 11.04 -9.80
N ILE A 174 -6.51 9.93 -9.60
CA ILE A 174 -6.38 8.83 -10.57
C ILE A 174 -7.34 7.73 -10.13
N LYS A 175 -8.45 7.60 -10.84
CA LYS A 175 -9.48 6.59 -10.53
C LYS A 175 -9.03 5.20 -10.94
N ALA A 176 -9.32 4.23 -10.07
CA ALA A 176 -9.02 2.82 -10.29
C ALA A 176 -7.59 2.55 -10.76
N ALA A 177 -6.66 3.30 -10.24
CA ALA A 177 -5.27 3.25 -10.64
C ALA A 177 -4.66 1.85 -10.42
N GLY A 178 -5.05 1.17 -9.33
CA GLY A 178 -4.46 -0.13 -8.97
C GLY A 178 -2.95 -0.04 -8.73
N LEU A 179 -2.44 1.17 -8.48
CA LEU A 179 -1.04 1.40 -8.16
C LEU A 179 -0.73 0.85 -6.76
N TRP A 180 0.54 0.59 -6.53
CA TRP A 180 1.00 0.10 -5.26
C TRP A 180 1.71 1.19 -4.48
N SER A 181 1.38 1.28 -3.21
CA SER A 181 2.02 2.19 -2.27
C SER A 181 2.87 1.43 -1.26
N HIS A 182 3.82 2.14 -0.68
CA HIS A 182 4.67 1.60 0.37
C HIS A 182 5.18 2.69 1.31
N LYS A 183 5.66 2.27 2.47
CA LYS A 183 6.27 3.12 3.48
C LYS A 183 7.69 2.63 3.77
N ARG A 184 8.69 3.43 3.42
CA ARG A 184 10.08 3.09 3.70
C ARG A 184 10.47 3.56 5.10
N GLY A 185 10.52 2.64 6.05
CA GLY A 185 10.93 2.96 7.42
C GLY A 185 10.22 4.19 7.97
N LEU A 186 10.96 5.26 8.24
CA LEU A 186 10.46 6.53 8.76
C LEU A 186 10.01 7.53 7.67
N SER A 187 10.15 7.18 6.38
CA SER A 187 9.77 8.05 5.27
C SER A 187 8.26 8.15 5.11
N GLU A 188 7.81 9.11 4.31
CA GLU A 188 6.43 9.26 3.90
C GLU A 188 5.97 8.10 2.99
N LEU A 189 4.66 7.94 2.89
CA LEU A 189 4.05 7.03 1.94
C LEU A 189 4.30 7.51 0.51
N THR A 190 4.52 6.56 -0.38
CA THR A 190 4.69 6.86 -1.80
C THR A 190 4.12 5.75 -2.68
N VAL A 191 3.76 6.10 -3.91
CA VAL A 191 3.39 5.17 -4.99
C VAL A 191 4.50 5.05 -6.03
N LEU A 192 5.68 5.60 -5.73
CA LEU A 192 6.84 5.60 -6.62
C LEU A 192 7.90 4.60 -6.13
N ASP A 193 8.53 3.92 -7.05
CA ASP A 193 9.65 3.02 -6.80
C ASP A 193 10.98 3.79 -6.56
N ALA A 194 12.08 3.08 -6.37
CA ALA A 194 13.39 3.67 -6.13
C ALA A 194 13.93 4.51 -7.32
N SER A 195 13.38 4.33 -8.52
CA SER A 195 13.71 5.14 -9.71
C SER A 195 12.71 6.29 -9.96
N GLY A 196 11.76 6.51 -9.07
CA GLY A 196 10.73 7.56 -9.20
C GLY A 196 9.62 7.22 -10.19
N LYS A 197 9.43 5.94 -10.53
CA LYS A 197 8.36 5.48 -11.41
C LYS A 197 7.17 4.98 -10.60
N PHE A 198 5.94 5.16 -11.13
CA PHE A 198 4.74 4.62 -10.53
C PHE A 198 4.78 3.09 -10.45
N ILE A 199 4.51 2.53 -9.27
CA ILE A 199 4.52 1.10 -9.03
C ILE A 199 3.21 0.49 -9.51
N LYS A 200 3.26 -0.22 -10.64
CA LYS A 200 2.11 -0.95 -11.23
C LYS A 200 2.06 -2.38 -10.73
N ASP A 201 3.21 -2.99 -10.60
CA ASP A 201 3.45 -4.30 -10.03
C ASP A 201 4.74 -4.23 -9.20
N PRO A 202 4.72 -4.52 -7.90
CA PRO A 202 5.94 -4.48 -7.09
C PRO A 202 7.02 -5.44 -7.57
N ARG A 203 6.67 -6.50 -8.29
CA ARG A 203 7.64 -7.48 -8.82
C ARG A 203 8.55 -6.88 -9.90
N ASP A 204 8.01 -5.89 -10.66
CA ASP A 204 8.72 -5.21 -11.76
C ASP A 204 9.32 -3.86 -11.32
N ALA A 205 9.03 -3.41 -10.09
CA ALA A 205 9.52 -2.13 -9.56
C ALA A 205 11.02 -2.19 -9.25
N ASN A 206 11.69 -1.04 -9.35
CA ASN A 206 13.02 -0.88 -8.78
C ASN A 206 12.93 -0.83 -7.25
N ARG A 207 13.50 -1.83 -6.57
CA ARG A 207 13.44 -1.98 -5.11
C ARG A 207 14.80 -1.79 -4.44
N THR A 208 15.73 -1.12 -5.13
CA THR A 208 17.08 -0.84 -4.61
C THR A 208 17.12 0.55 -3.98
N TYR A 209 17.28 0.59 -2.67
CA TYR A 209 17.34 1.83 -1.87
C TYR A 209 18.69 1.88 -1.14
N GLY A 210 19.65 2.63 -1.68
CA GLY A 210 21.01 2.65 -1.17
C GLY A 210 21.70 1.28 -1.30
N ASN A 211 22.10 0.70 -0.18
CA ASN A 211 22.75 -0.61 -0.09
C ASN A 211 21.77 -1.78 0.18
N ILE A 212 20.47 -1.51 0.18
CA ILE A 212 19.42 -2.51 0.38
C ILE A 212 18.72 -2.76 -0.96
N ASN A 213 18.65 -4.03 -1.38
CA ASN A 213 17.93 -4.45 -2.57
C ASN A 213 16.92 -5.56 -2.23
N TYR A 214 15.65 -5.20 -2.11
CA TYR A 214 14.58 -6.16 -1.82
C TYR A 214 14.26 -7.04 -3.05
N SER A 215 15.23 -7.84 -3.49
CA SER A 215 15.16 -8.62 -4.73
C SER A 215 14.34 -9.90 -4.60
N THR A 216 14.25 -10.48 -3.39
CA THR A 216 13.61 -11.77 -3.19
C THR A 216 12.13 -11.61 -2.84
N TYR A 217 11.26 -12.13 -3.70
CA TYR A 217 9.82 -12.17 -3.49
C TYR A 217 9.46 -13.21 -2.42
N VAL A 218 8.66 -12.81 -1.43
CA VAL A 218 8.20 -13.66 -0.31
C VAL A 218 6.81 -14.21 -0.57
N GLY A 219 5.89 -13.35 -1.00
CA GLY A 219 4.52 -13.77 -1.21
C GLY A 219 3.57 -12.60 -1.45
N THR A 220 2.38 -12.98 -1.92
CA THR A 220 1.19 -12.11 -1.99
C THR A 220 0.16 -12.60 -1.00
N PHE A 221 -0.48 -11.65 -0.32
CA PHE A 221 -1.53 -11.94 0.64
C PHE A 221 -2.73 -11.05 0.33
N CYS A 222 -3.94 -11.56 0.57
CA CYS A 222 -5.15 -10.79 0.64
C CYS A 222 -5.46 -10.52 2.11
N VAL A 223 -5.53 -9.25 2.50
CA VAL A 223 -5.77 -8.79 3.86
C VAL A 223 -7.17 -8.21 3.95
N ASN A 224 -7.94 -8.58 4.98
CA ASN A 224 -9.25 -8.02 5.22
C ASN A 224 -9.12 -6.51 5.53
N LYS A 225 -9.91 -5.68 4.86
CA LYS A 225 -9.88 -4.21 5.04
C LYS A 225 -10.18 -3.74 6.48
N ASP A 226 -10.79 -4.59 7.29
CA ASP A 226 -11.13 -4.30 8.68
C ASP A 226 -10.18 -4.97 9.68
N PHE A 227 -9.12 -5.62 9.20
CA PHE A 227 -8.15 -6.37 10.02
C PHE A 227 -7.50 -5.51 11.10
N GLY A 228 -6.91 -4.38 10.72
CA GLY A 228 -6.20 -3.47 11.61
C GLY A 228 -7.10 -2.46 12.33
N LYS A 229 -8.36 -2.34 11.90
CA LYS A 229 -9.35 -1.48 12.53
C LYS A 229 -9.79 -2.17 13.82
N GLY A 230 -9.12 -1.88 14.93
CA GLY A 230 -9.60 -2.28 16.25
C GLY A 230 -11.06 -1.90 16.40
N LYS A 231 -11.85 -2.67 17.16
CA LYS A 231 -13.20 -2.25 17.56
C LYS A 231 -13.06 -0.81 18.03
N SER A 232 -13.74 0.12 17.36
CA SER A 232 -13.89 1.47 17.89
C SER A 232 -14.35 1.30 19.32
N PHE A 233 -13.58 1.78 20.28
CA PHE A 233 -14.09 1.96 21.60
C PHE A 233 -15.23 2.95 21.42
N ALA A 234 -16.46 2.47 21.51
CA ALA A 234 -17.58 3.34 21.72
C ALA A 234 -17.23 4.13 22.97
N CYS A 235 -17.10 5.43 22.84
CA CYS A 235 -17.15 6.31 24.00
C CYS A 235 -18.54 6.13 24.58
N ASN A 236 -18.63 5.41 25.71
CA ASN A 236 -19.76 5.48 26.58
C ASN A 236 -19.67 6.77 27.37
#